data_037dedf7a829ee3f32d406b327382b95
#
_entry.id   037dedf7a829ee3f32d406b327382b95
#
_cell.length_a   1.000
_cell.length_b   1.000
_cell.length_c   1.000
_cell.angle_alpha   90.00
_cell.angle_beta   90.00
_cell.angle_gamma   90.00
#
_symmetry.space_group_name_H-M   'P 1'
#
loop_
_entity.id
_entity.type
_entity.pdbx_description
1 polymer ?
#
loop_
_entity_poly.entity_id
_entity_poly.type
_entity_poly.pdbx_seq_one_letter_code
_entity_poly.pdbx_strand_id
1 'polypeptide(L)'
;VYKVLKDPAEIYQPNAAAKATPKINEAAAVNIDHSNTHQNNSLATTHSILQQLDKVLAERKRADADSSYVASLYAKGLNKILEKVGEESTESIIAAKDLANCDENVDKTQYDEARHELIYEVADVWFHSLVGLAWFDIESEAVLNELGRRFGLSGIDEKAAR
;
A
#
# COMPACT_ATOMS: atom_id res chain seq x y z
N VAL A 1 7.79 12.68 18.21
CA VAL A 1 8.92 13.00 17.32
C VAL A 1 9.17 11.76 16.48
N TYR A 2 8.50 11.66 15.33
CA TYR A 2 8.58 10.50 14.45
C TYR A 2 9.79 10.59 13.54
N LYS A 3 10.76 9.72 13.75
CA LYS A 3 11.75 9.33 12.76
C LYS A 3 11.39 7.91 12.30
N VAL A 4 10.33 7.79 11.55
CA VAL A 4 9.91 6.52 10.96
C VAL A 4 10.17 6.62 9.47
N LEU A 5 10.81 5.58 8.95
CA LEU A 5 11.19 5.42 7.55
C LEU A 5 12.05 6.56 7.01
N LYS A 6 13.34 6.44 7.24
CA LYS A 6 14.37 7.28 6.63
C LYS A 6 14.50 7.03 5.14
N ASP A 7 13.53 6.84 4.42
CA ASP A 7 13.48 6.84 2.96
C ASP A 7 12.58 5.72 2.44
N PRO A 8 11.44 6.03 1.82
CA PRO A 8 10.69 5.04 1.01
C PRO A 8 11.56 4.38 -0.06
N ALA A 9 12.67 5.02 -0.48
CA ALA A 9 13.66 4.47 -1.40
C ALA A 9 14.43 3.26 -0.82
N GLU A 10 14.45 3.05 0.49
CA GLU A 10 15.06 1.84 1.08
C GLU A 10 14.18 0.61 0.92
N ILE A 11 12.88 0.80 0.72
CA ILE A 11 11.90 -0.30 0.54
C ILE A 11 11.52 -0.44 -0.93
N TYR A 12 11.47 0.66 -1.67
CA TYR A 12 11.13 0.69 -3.08
C TYR A 12 12.28 1.29 -3.89
N GLN A 13 13.03 0.46 -4.59
CA GLN A 13 13.90 0.88 -5.69
C GLN A 13 13.11 0.72 -6.99
N PRO A 14 12.59 1.80 -7.60
CA PRO A 14 12.00 1.70 -8.93
C PRO A 14 13.08 1.20 -9.90
N ASN A 15 12.72 0.16 -10.65
CA ASN A 15 13.59 -0.44 -11.66
C ASN A 15 14.17 0.68 -12.55
N ALA A 16 15.50 0.76 -12.64
CA ALA A 16 16.23 1.80 -13.36
C ALA A 16 15.94 1.86 -14.88
N ALA A 17 15.10 0.96 -15.39
CA ALA A 17 14.61 0.93 -16.78
C ALA A 17 13.50 1.97 -17.09
N ALA A 18 12.95 2.67 -16.11
CA ALA A 18 11.86 3.64 -16.33
C ALA A 18 12.34 5.06 -16.71
N LYS A 19 13.61 5.29 -16.96
CA LYS A 19 14.18 6.61 -17.35
C LYS A 19 14.47 6.78 -18.84
N ALA A 20 13.83 6.03 -19.71
CA ALA A 20 13.91 6.26 -21.14
C ALA A 20 12.52 6.66 -21.66
N THR A 21 12.27 7.96 -21.79
CA THR A 21 11.16 8.48 -22.60
C THR A 21 11.41 8.11 -24.06
N PRO A 22 10.57 7.30 -24.72
CA PRO A 22 10.65 7.10 -26.16
C PRO A 22 10.20 8.37 -26.86
N LYS A 23 11.03 8.91 -27.75
CA LYS A 23 10.60 9.93 -28.72
C LYS A 23 9.55 9.28 -29.64
N ILE A 24 8.36 9.82 -29.61
CA ILE A 24 7.26 9.40 -30.49
C ILE A 24 7.55 9.92 -31.89
N ASN A 25 7.80 9.01 -32.83
CA ASN A 25 7.75 9.31 -34.26
C ASN A 25 6.29 9.26 -34.70
N GLU A 26 5.80 10.38 -35.18
CA GLU A 26 4.51 10.49 -35.89
C GLU A 26 4.56 9.69 -37.20
N ALA A 27 3.81 8.63 -37.31
CA ALA A 27 3.12 8.14 -38.49
C ALA A 27 2.53 6.75 -38.24
N ALA A 28 1.26 6.67 -37.98
CA ALA A 28 0.28 5.69 -38.45
C ALA A 28 -0.95 5.69 -37.52
N ALA A 29 -2.01 6.32 -38.00
CA ALA A 29 -3.32 6.27 -37.37
C ALA A 29 -3.91 4.87 -37.54
N VAL A 30 -3.95 4.10 -36.47
CA VAL A 30 -4.79 2.91 -36.32
C VAL A 30 -5.76 3.20 -35.19
N ASN A 31 -7.04 3.21 -35.50
CA ASN A 31 -8.14 3.37 -34.56
C ASN A 31 -8.14 2.15 -33.61
N ILE A 32 -7.65 2.33 -32.40
CA ILE A 32 -7.75 1.32 -31.32
C ILE A 32 -8.68 1.90 -30.27
N ASP A 33 -9.74 1.15 -29.98
CA ASP A 33 -10.71 1.42 -28.91
C ASP A 33 -9.97 1.54 -27.54
N HIS A 34 -9.90 2.77 -27.01
CA HIS A 34 -9.09 3.12 -25.85
C HIS A 34 -9.75 2.81 -24.49
N SER A 35 -10.91 2.14 -24.47
CA SER A 35 -11.66 1.96 -23.22
C SER A 35 -11.19 0.80 -22.34
N ASN A 36 -10.37 -0.15 -22.84
CA ASN A 36 -10.03 -1.38 -22.10
C ASN A 36 -8.55 -1.51 -21.69
N THR A 37 -7.64 -0.68 -22.22
CA THR A 37 -6.20 -0.84 -22.02
C THR A 37 -5.71 -0.21 -20.71
N HIS A 38 -6.37 0.85 -20.23
CA HIS A 38 -5.97 1.53 -18.98
C HIS A 38 -6.33 0.75 -17.72
N GLN A 39 -7.44 -0.01 -17.72
CA GLN A 39 -7.84 -0.81 -16.55
C GLN A 39 -6.93 -2.04 -16.36
N ASN A 40 -6.55 -2.72 -17.43
CA ASN A 40 -5.69 -3.89 -17.33
C ASN A 40 -4.24 -3.55 -16.91
N ASN A 41 -3.72 -2.41 -17.30
CA ASN A 41 -2.37 -1.98 -16.94
C ASN A 41 -2.29 -1.54 -15.47
N SER A 42 -3.32 -0.89 -14.94
CA SER A 42 -3.43 -0.47 -13.54
C SER A 42 -3.50 -1.68 -12.58
N LEU A 43 -4.32 -2.67 -12.89
CA LEU A 43 -4.46 -3.88 -12.08
C LEU A 43 -3.16 -4.71 -12.05
N ALA A 44 -2.49 -4.88 -13.20
CA ALA A 44 -1.22 -5.56 -13.29
C ALA A 44 -0.12 -4.86 -12.46
N THR A 45 -0.12 -3.53 -12.41
CA THR A 45 0.84 -2.73 -11.64
C THR A 45 0.62 -2.89 -10.14
N THR A 46 -0.62 -2.82 -9.66
CA THR A 46 -0.97 -2.95 -8.24
C THR A 46 -0.62 -4.35 -7.71
N HIS A 47 -0.99 -5.39 -8.46
CA HIS A 47 -0.65 -6.77 -8.13
C HIS A 47 0.88 -6.99 -8.06
N SER A 48 1.62 -6.37 -8.98
CA SER A 48 3.09 -6.39 -8.98
C SER A 48 3.70 -5.73 -7.73
N ILE A 49 3.15 -4.63 -7.22
CA ILE A 49 3.66 -3.95 -6.01
C ILE A 49 3.49 -4.82 -4.78
N LEU A 50 2.30 -5.40 -4.56
CA LEU A 50 2.05 -6.26 -3.40
C LEU A 50 2.93 -7.51 -3.44
N GLN A 51 3.07 -8.16 -4.60
CA GLN A 51 3.97 -9.30 -4.76
C GLN A 51 5.45 -8.97 -4.51
N GLN A 52 5.88 -7.77 -4.87
CA GLN A 52 7.24 -7.30 -4.57
C GLN A 52 7.43 -7.08 -3.06
N LEU A 53 6.42 -6.49 -2.39
CA LEU A 53 6.42 -6.35 -0.93
C LEU A 53 6.48 -7.70 -0.24
N ASP A 54 5.65 -8.67 -0.63
CA ASP A 54 5.67 -10.03 -0.07
C ASP A 54 7.06 -10.64 -0.12
N LYS A 55 7.77 -10.52 -1.25
CA LYS A 55 9.15 -11.02 -1.39
C LYS A 55 10.12 -10.31 -0.45
N VAL A 56 10.08 -8.98 -0.42
CA VAL A 56 10.95 -8.19 0.47
C VAL A 56 10.69 -8.53 1.92
N LEU A 57 9.43 -8.65 2.35
CA LEU A 57 9.07 -8.98 3.72
C LEU A 57 9.56 -10.38 4.10
N ALA A 58 9.43 -11.37 3.22
CA ALA A 58 9.92 -12.73 3.43
C ALA A 58 11.47 -12.77 3.54
N GLU A 59 12.18 -11.97 2.75
CA GLU A 59 13.64 -11.84 2.84
C GLU A 59 14.05 -11.21 4.18
N ARG A 60 13.40 -10.12 4.59
CA ARG A 60 13.69 -9.40 5.84
C ARG A 60 13.41 -10.23 7.09
N LYS A 61 12.51 -11.19 7.03
CA LYS A 61 12.22 -12.14 8.13
C LYS A 61 13.46 -12.97 8.53
N ARG A 62 14.40 -13.16 7.61
CA ARG A 62 15.65 -13.93 7.81
C ARG A 62 16.89 -13.04 7.94
N ALA A 63 16.72 -11.73 7.80
CA ALA A 63 17.83 -10.78 7.83
C ALA A 63 18.22 -10.43 9.27
N ASP A 64 19.44 -9.90 9.43
CA ASP A 64 19.90 -9.34 10.69
C ASP A 64 19.00 -8.19 11.14
N ALA A 65 18.67 -8.14 12.44
CA ALA A 65 17.79 -7.14 13.03
C ALA A 65 18.28 -5.70 12.79
N ASP A 66 19.59 -5.50 12.73
CA ASP A 66 20.21 -4.18 12.51
C ASP A 66 20.24 -3.80 11.02
N SER A 67 19.90 -4.73 10.13
CA SER A 67 19.96 -4.50 8.67
C SER A 67 18.80 -3.66 8.13
N SER A 68 17.63 -3.65 8.80
CA SER A 68 16.47 -2.86 8.38
C SER A 68 15.41 -2.75 9.48
N TYR A 69 14.55 -1.75 9.35
CA TYR A 69 13.38 -1.57 10.21
C TYR A 69 12.50 -2.84 10.30
N VAL A 70 12.18 -3.45 9.15
CA VAL A 70 11.36 -4.66 9.08
C VAL A 70 12.02 -5.84 9.80
N ALA A 71 13.32 -6.05 9.59
CA ALA A 71 14.07 -7.09 10.31
C ALA A 71 14.04 -6.85 11.82
N SER A 72 14.14 -5.59 12.27
CA SER A 72 14.02 -5.24 13.69
C SER A 72 12.62 -5.51 14.26
N LEU A 73 11.55 -5.33 13.48
CA LEU A 73 10.18 -5.68 13.87
C LEU A 73 10.04 -7.19 14.08
N TYR A 74 10.54 -7.99 13.14
CA TYR A 74 10.53 -9.44 13.27
C TYR A 74 11.33 -9.93 14.49
N ALA A 75 12.49 -9.35 14.75
CA ALA A 75 13.28 -9.68 15.93
C ALA A 75 12.57 -9.33 17.26
N LYS A 76 11.77 -8.24 17.27
CA LYS A 76 10.96 -7.84 18.44
C LYS A 76 9.70 -8.71 18.61
N GLY A 77 9.31 -9.43 17.59
CA GLY A 77 8.24 -10.40 17.62
C GLY A 77 6.83 -9.85 17.31
N LEU A 78 5.87 -10.77 17.28
CA LEU A 78 4.50 -10.51 16.82
C LEU A 78 3.82 -9.36 17.57
N ASN A 79 3.99 -9.26 18.90
CA ASN A 79 3.35 -8.22 19.68
C ASN A 79 3.77 -6.82 19.24
N LYS A 80 5.04 -6.62 18.84
CA LYS A 80 5.50 -5.33 18.33
C LYS A 80 4.94 -5.02 16.94
N ILE A 81 4.78 -6.04 16.10
CA ILE A 81 4.13 -5.88 14.79
C ILE A 81 2.67 -5.46 14.98
N LEU A 82 1.93 -6.14 15.87
CA LEU A 82 0.52 -5.82 16.12
C LEU A 82 0.34 -4.46 16.81
N GLU A 83 1.27 -4.06 17.68
CA GLU A 83 1.31 -2.70 18.25
C GLU A 83 1.38 -1.65 17.14
N LYS A 84 2.24 -1.85 16.13
CA LYS A 84 2.35 -0.93 14.98
C LYS A 84 1.05 -0.90 14.17
N VAL A 85 0.42 -2.02 13.89
CA VAL A 85 -0.89 -2.04 13.21
C VAL A 85 -1.93 -1.21 13.95
N GLY A 86 -1.97 -1.29 15.29
CA GLY A 86 -2.89 -0.51 16.12
C GLY A 86 -2.57 0.98 16.13
N GLU A 87 -1.27 1.33 16.20
CA GLU A 87 -0.76 2.71 16.16
C GLU A 87 -1.15 3.37 14.83
N GLU A 88 -0.77 2.81 13.69
CA GLU A 88 -1.05 3.35 12.35
C GLU A 88 -2.56 3.41 12.05
N SER A 89 -3.33 2.43 12.54
CA SER A 89 -4.79 2.48 12.43
C SER A 89 -5.39 3.67 13.20
N THR A 90 -4.82 4.03 14.33
CA THR A 90 -5.27 5.18 15.11
C THR A 90 -4.88 6.49 14.41
N GLU A 91 -3.66 6.58 13.88
CA GLU A 91 -3.17 7.74 13.16
C GLU A 91 -3.97 7.98 11.88
N SER A 92 -4.32 6.93 11.12
CA SER A 92 -5.19 7.06 9.95
C SER A 92 -6.61 7.54 10.30
N ILE A 93 -7.16 7.17 11.47
CA ILE A 93 -8.45 7.70 11.95
C ILE A 93 -8.34 9.20 12.26
N ILE A 94 -7.25 9.63 12.91
CA ILE A 94 -7.00 11.04 13.23
C ILE A 94 -6.85 11.84 11.92
N ALA A 95 -6.00 11.40 11.01
CA ALA A 95 -5.78 12.04 9.71
C ALA A 95 -7.09 12.15 8.90
N ALA A 96 -7.95 11.13 8.92
CA ALA A 96 -9.27 11.18 8.28
C ALA A 96 -10.18 12.23 8.92
N LYS A 97 -10.13 12.40 10.24
CA LYS A 97 -10.91 13.44 10.95
C LYS A 97 -10.39 14.83 10.65
N ASP A 98 -9.07 14.99 10.56
CA ASP A 98 -8.45 16.27 10.22
C ASP A 98 -8.79 16.68 8.78
N LEU A 99 -8.69 15.77 7.82
CA LEU A 99 -9.14 16.01 6.44
C LEU A 99 -10.62 16.37 6.36
N ALA A 100 -11.48 15.71 7.15
CA ALA A 100 -12.92 15.99 7.17
C ALA A 100 -13.25 17.39 7.72
N ASN A 101 -12.34 18.03 8.45
CA ASN A 101 -12.47 19.40 8.97
C ASN A 101 -11.88 20.45 8.01
N CYS A 102 -11.21 20.05 6.93
CA CYS A 102 -10.69 20.95 5.91
C CYS A 102 -11.75 21.22 4.83
N ASP A 103 -11.77 22.44 4.31
CA ASP A 103 -12.59 22.82 3.15
C ASP A 103 -11.67 23.21 1.99
N GLU A 104 -11.68 22.41 0.92
CA GLU A 104 -10.88 22.64 -0.28
C GLU A 104 -11.13 24.00 -0.93
N ASN A 105 -12.34 24.56 -0.77
CA ASN A 105 -12.71 25.87 -1.34
C ASN A 105 -12.24 27.05 -0.49
N VAL A 106 -11.90 26.80 0.80
CA VAL A 106 -11.41 27.82 1.72
C VAL A 106 -9.88 27.85 1.76
N ASP A 107 -9.25 26.68 1.96
CA ASP A 107 -7.78 26.54 1.96
C ASP A 107 -7.39 25.22 1.28
N LYS A 108 -7.10 25.34 -0.02
CA LYS A 108 -6.67 24.21 -0.82
C LYS A 108 -5.36 23.60 -0.35
N THR A 109 -4.43 24.42 0.14
CA THR A 109 -3.12 23.92 0.60
C THR A 109 -3.29 23.03 1.82
N GLN A 110 -4.04 23.51 2.82
CA GLN A 110 -4.34 22.73 4.02
C GLN A 110 -5.10 21.44 3.69
N TYR A 111 -6.06 21.50 2.75
CA TYR A 111 -6.79 20.31 2.30
C TYR A 111 -5.86 19.29 1.63
N ASP A 112 -4.97 19.74 0.72
CA ASP A 112 -4.04 18.85 0.02
C ASP A 112 -3.03 18.22 1.00
N GLU A 113 -2.56 18.95 2.00
CA GLU A 113 -1.68 18.44 3.07
C GLU A 113 -2.39 17.38 3.92
N ALA A 114 -3.59 17.67 4.41
CA ALA A 114 -4.39 16.73 5.20
C ALA A 114 -4.76 15.46 4.39
N ARG A 115 -5.05 15.63 3.09
CA ARG A 115 -5.29 14.50 2.18
C ARG A 115 -4.05 13.64 2.00
N HIS A 116 -2.88 14.26 1.87
CA HIS A 116 -1.61 13.55 1.76
C HIS A 116 -1.32 12.74 3.02
N GLU A 117 -1.51 13.34 4.19
CA GLU A 117 -1.34 12.69 5.49
C GLU A 117 -2.23 11.45 5.62
N LEU A 118 -3.51 11.57 5.28
CA LEU A 118 -4.41 10.40 5.31
C LEU A 118 -3.92 9.27 4.38
N ILE A 119 -3.43 9.60 3.18
CA ILE A 119 -2.90 8.59 2.26
C ILE A 119 -1.66 7.93 2.87
N TYR A 120 -0.80 8.69 3.52
CA TYR A 120 0.41 8.21 4.17
C TYR A 120 0.09 7.23 5.29
N GLU A 121 -0.80 7.61 6.22
CA GLU A 121 -1.17 6.77 7.36
C GLU A 121 -1.90 5.47 6.91
N VAL A 122 -2.76 5.55 5.89
CA VAL A 122 -3.40 4.36 5.33
C VAL A 122 -2.36 3.43 4.67
N ALA A 123 -1.34 3.97 4.02
CA ALA A 123 -0.26 3.16 3.46
C ALA A 123 0.54 2.44 4.56
N ASP A 124 0.77 3.09 5.71
CA ASP A 124 1.44 2.48 6.86
C ASP A 124 0.58 1.38 7.51
N VAL A 125 -0.75 1.56 7.60
CA VAL A 125 -1.67 0.48 8.01
C VAL A 125 -1.54 -0.74 7.09
N TRP A 126 -1.53 -0.52 5.78
CA TRP A 126 -1.38 -1.62 4.80
C TRP A 126 -0.03 -2.30 4.97
N PHE A 127 1.04 -1.51 5.05
CA PHE A 127 2.40 -2.02 5.19
C PHE A 127 2.56 -2.88 6.44
N HIS A 128 2.18 -2.38 7.62
CA HIS A 128 2.31 -3.13 8.87
C HIS A 128 1.37 -4.34 8.93
N SER A 129 0.21 -4.28 8.27
CA SER A 129 -0.66 -5.44 8.10
C SER A 129 0.00 -6.53 7.24
N LEU A 130 0.71 -6.15 6.16
CA LEU A 130 1.48 -7.10 5.34
C LEU A 130 2.65 -7.71 6.14
N VAL A 131 3.35 -6.93 6.98
CA VAL A 131 4.38 -7.46 7.90
C VAL A 131 3.77 -8.51 8.83
N GLY A 132 2.57 -8.24 9.36
CA GLY A 132 1.83 -9.18 10.20
C GLY A 132 1.43 -10.47 9.46
N LEU A 133 0.97 -10.37 8.22
CA LEU A 133 0.66 -11.53 7.38
C LEU A 133 1.92 -12.35 7.08
N ALA A 134 3.01 -11.69 6.70
CA ALA A 134 4.27 -12.34 6.42
C ALA A 134 4.87 -13.04 7.65
N TRP A 135 4.57 -12.58 8.87
CA TRP A 135 4.93 -13.31 10.10
C TRP A 135 4.39 -14.75 10.10
N PHE A 136 3.18 -14.93 9.57
CA PHE A 136 2.51 -16.23 9.44
C PHE A 136 2.73 -16.91 8.09
N ASP A 137 3.66 -16.43 7.26
CA ASP A 137 3.91 -16.92 5.90
C ASP A 137 2.66 -16.85 4.99
N ILE A 138 1.83 -15.81 5.18
CA ILE A 138 0.64 -15.52 4.37
C ILE A 138 0.98 -14.39 3.40
N GLU A 139 0.81 -14.64 2.09
CA GLU A 139 1.02 -13.65 1.04
C GLU A 139 -0.21 -12.75 0.86
N SER A 140 -0.01 -11.54 0.36
CA SER A 140 -1.06 -10.55 0.08
C SER A 140 -2.15 -11.08 -0.84
N GLU A 141 -1.83 -12.00 -1.75
CA GLU A 141 -2.75 -12.66 -2.66
C GLU A 141 -3.92 -13.35 -1.93
N ALA A 142 -3.67 -13.92 -0.75
CA ALA A 142 -4.72 -14.55 0.05
C ALA A 142 -5.80 -13.54 0.48
N VAL A 143 -5.38 -12.31 0.84
CA VAL A 143 -6.32 -11.23 1.20
C VAL A 143 -7.06 -10.72 -0.03
N LEU A 144 -6.37 -10.57 -1.16
CA LEU A 144 -7.00 -10.15 -2.42
C LEU A 144 -8.05 -11.16 -2.89
N ASN A 145 -7.77 -12.45 -2.77
CA ASN A 145 -8.72 -13.51 -3.11
C ASN A 145 -9.96 -13.48 -2.20
N GLU A 146 -9.78 -13.24 -0.89
CA GLU A 146 -10.91 -13.09 0.04
C GLU A 146 -11.74 -11.84 -0.26
N LEU A 147 -11.10 -10.72 -0.58
CA LEU A 147 -11.81 -9.52 -1.04
C LEU A 147 -12.56 -9.78 -2.35
N GLY A 148 -11.93 -10.47 -3.31
CA GLY A 148 -12.54 -10.87 -4.57
C GLY A 148 -13.79 -11.75 -4.34
N ARG A 149 -13.71 -12.71 -3.42
CA ARG A 149 -14.85 -13.58 -3.04
C ARG A 149 -16.04 -12.77 -2.50
N ARG A 150 -15.76 -11.64 -1.83
CA ARG A 150 -16.82 -10.77 -1.27
C ARG A 150 -17.46 -9.85 -2.30
N PHE A 151 -16.87 -9.66 -3.47
CA PHE A 151 -17.48 -8.87 -4.53
C PHE A 151 -18.82 -9.45 -4.95
N GLY A 152 -19.87 -8.64 -4.92
CA GLY A 152 -21.23 -9.04 -5.27
C GLY A 152 -22.05 -9.66 -4.13
N LEU A 153 -21.46 -9.88 -2.95
CA LEU A 153 -22.21 -10.26 -1.76
C LEU A 153 -22.76 -9.00 -1.07
N SER A 154 -24.04 -9.04 -0.65
CA SER A 154 -24.55 -7.98 0.22
C SER A 154 -23.91 -8.10 1.61
N GLY A 155 -23.65 -6.97 2.29
CA GLY A 155 -23.11 -6.99 3.65
C GLY A 155 -24.03 -7.70 4.66
N ILE A 156 -25.31 -7.87 4.34
CA ILE A 156 -26.30 -8.62 5.14
C ILE A 156 -26.05 -10.12 4.96
N ASP A 157 -25.87 -10.58 3.72
CA ASP A 157 -25.62 -11.99 3.40
C ASP A 157 -24.26 -12.45 3.96
N GLU A 158 -23.25 -11.60 3.90
CA GLU A 158 -21.93 -11.84 4.49
C GLU A 158 -21.99 -12.03 6.01
N LYS A 159 -22.80 -11.20 6.72
CA LYS A 159 -23.00 -11.34 8.17
C LYS A 159 -23.77 -12.59 8.53
N ALA A 160 -24.71 -13.00 7.70
CA ALA A 160 -25.52 -14.21 7.94
C ALA A 160 -24.71 -15.52 7.71
N ALA A 161 -23.62 -15.44 6.94
CA ALA A 161 -22.74 -16.57 6.63
C ALA A 161 -21.61 -16.79 7.67
N ARG A 162 -21.45 -15.90 8.65
CA ARG A 162 -20.49 -16.00 9.75
C ARG A 162 -21.09 -16.59 11.00
#